data_23f35837c32d02484d020c37df1a07b2
#
_entry.id   23f35837c32d02484d020c37df1a07b2
#
_cell.length_a   1.000
_cell.length_b   1.000
_cell.length_c   1.000
_cell.angle_alpha   90.00
_cell.angle_beta   90.00
_cell.angle_gamma   90.00
#
_symmetry.space_group_name_H-M   'P 1'
#
loop_
_entity.id
_entity.type
_entity.pdbx_description
1 polymer ?
#
loop_
_entity_poly.entity_id
_entity_poly.type
_entity_poly.pdbx_seq_one_letter_code
_entity_poly.pdbx_strand_id
1 'polypeptide(L)'
;MSGNCISSFYIAVLATLVANAAVAVEMAEPKDVPPLFAEGEARTVEEWRDVRRPAVKKLLESEVYGRRPVERPPHLAFSALEPDAVMMGGAAIRKHVRVEYGGAFGTNSFTFTAFIPRQEKPAPSFVFVCNRPPDEVIDPTRRVKSGFWPAEEIVARGYAAIAFAFDEVTPDREHGNTLGVFAAFEDVTAKYRPYDRWGALSAWGWAASRILDWIETEPSLDATHVAVIGHSRGGKTALVAAAWDERFAMACSNDSGCGGAKLHHADLPNSEMISHSIRSRAFWYCNGYRMWANRDKETPFDQHMLVAMIAPRLVCIGSATEDPWAGPCGEYLTARLASEVWRVFGRKGLVSDGFPAPETPQQDGDISYHLRRGEHDLTPYDWNVYMDFADRHGWRCAHGQGKEEAGE
;
A
#
# COMPACT_ATOMS: atom_id res chain seq x y z
N MET A 1 -67.91 -13.72 -45.71
CA MET A 1 -67.49 -14.32 -44.41
C MET A 1 -66.01 -14.38 -44.39
N SER A 2 -65.51 -13.64 -43.52
CA SER A 2 -64.17 -13.22 -43.21
C SER A 2 -63.24 -14.38 -42.95
N GLY A 3 -62.00 -14.32 -43.54
CA GLY A 3 -60.89 -15.17 -43.21
C GLY A 3 -59.61 -14.31 -43.10
N ASN A 4 -59.17 -14.12 -41.91
CA ASN A 4 -57.96 -13.33 -41.56
C ASN A 4 -56.66 -14.05 -41.97
N CYS A 5 -55.86 -13.35 -42.74
CA CYS A 5 -54.49 -13.69 -43.08
C CYS A 5 -53.57 -13.15 -41.95
N ILE A 6 -52.86 -14.03 -41.25
CA ILE A 6 -51.87 -13.67 -40.28
C ILE A 6 -50.48 -13.71 -40.96
N SER A 7 -49.93 -12.54 -41.20
CA SER A 7 -48.54 -12.37 -41.68
C SER A 7 -47.56 -12.59 -40.53
N SER A 8 -46.71 -13.60 -40.65
CA SER A 8 -45.58 -13.81 -39.75
C SER A 8 -44.42 -12.89 -40.14
N PHE A 9 -44.11 -11.91 -39.29
CA PHE A 9 -42.90 -11.11 -39.41
C PHE A 9 -41.71 -11.88 -38.72
N TYR A 10 -40.79 -12.32 -39.52
CA TYR A 10 -39.48 -12.74 -39.04
C TYR A 10 -38.63 -11.50 -38.71
N ILE A 11 -38.36 -11.25 -37.43
CA ILE A 11 -37.39 -10.26 -37.00
C ILE A 11 -36.03 -10.98 -36.99
N ALA A 12 -35.21 -10.65 -37.97
CA ALA A 12 -33.79 -11.02 -37.95
C ALA A 12 -33.06 -10.12 -36.96
N VAL A 13 -32.66 -10.67 -35.82
CA VAL A 13 -31.77 -9.99 -34.89
C VAL A 13 -30.35 -10.09 -35.43
N LEU A 14 -29.86 -9.02 -36.05
CA LEU A 14 -28.43 -8.84 -36.33
C LEU A 14 -27.74 -8.59 -35.00
N ALA A 15 -27.04 -9.59 -34.50
CA ALA A 15 -26.09 -9.42 -33.39
C ALA A 15 -24.83 -8.70 -33.93
N THR A 16 -24.80 -7.39 -33.78
CA THR A 16 -23.57 -6.61 -34.03
C THR A 16 -22.60 -6.89 -32.86
N LEU A 17 -21.59 -7.68 -33.13
CA LEU A 17 -20.42 -7.78 -32.28
C LEU A 17 -19.72 -6.42 -32.31
N VAL A 18 -20.00 -5.57 -31.33
CA VAL A 18 -19.17 -4.41 -31.03
C VAL A 18 -17.94 -4.94 -30.32
N ALA A 19 -16.84 -5.05 -31.04
CA ALA A 19 -15.54 -5.20 -30.43
C ALA A 19 -15.32 -3.92 -29.59
N ASN A 20 -15.48 -4.02 -28.26
CA ASN A 20 -15.06 -2.99 -27.32
C ASN A 20 -13.54 -2.88 -27.39
N ALA A 21 -13.01 -2.09 -28.30
CA ALA A 21 -11.70 -1.47 -28.11
C ALA A 21 -11.87 -0.59 -26.85
N ALA A 22 -11.20 -0.96 -25.78
CA ALA A 22 -11.16 -0.18 -24.56
C ALA A 22 -10.50 1.15 -24.89
N VAL A 23 -11.31 2.18 -25.14
CA VAL A 23 -10.81 3.55 -25.33
C VAL A 23 -10.35 4.00 -23.95
N ALA A 24 -9.03 4.21 -23.80
CA ALA A 24 -8.48 4.84 -22.62
C ALA A 24 -9.16 6.20 -22.44
N VAL A 25 -9.81 6.39 -21.30
CA VAL A 25 -10.45 7.67 -21.00
C VAL A 25 -9.37 8.65 -20.60
N GLU A 26 -9.13 9.67 -21.43
CA GLU A 26 -8.25 10.78 -21.06
C GLU A 26 -8.88 11.53 -19.89
N MET A 27 -8.20 11.45 -18.74
CA MET A 27 -8.65 12.13 -17.53
C MET A 27 -7.95 13.47 -17.40
N ALA A 28 -8.75 14.54 -17.34
CA ALA A 28 -8.21 15.87 -17.08
C ALA A 28 -7.61 15.93 -15.67
N GLU A 29 -6.39 16.40 -15.56
CA GLU A 29 -5.76 16.67 -14.27
C GLU A 29 -6.45 17.87 -13.60
N PRO A 30 -6.70 17.82 -12.28
CA PRO A 30 -7.22 18.96 -11.55
C PRO A 30 -6.25 20.14 -11.62
N LYS A 31 -6.76 21.36 -11.82
CA LYS A 31 -5.91 22.53 -12.11
C LYS A 31 -5.19 23.10 -10.89
N ASP A 32 -5.74 22.85 -9.69
CA ASP A 32 -5.30 23.51 -8.45
C ASP A 32 -4.57 22.56 -7.49
N VAL A 33 -4.00 21.47 -8.00
CA VAL A 33 -3.23 20.53 -7.20
C VAL A 33 -1.92 21.20 -6.75
N PRO A 34 -1.59 21.18 -5.45
CA PRO A 34 -0.33 21.73 -4.95
C PRO A 34 0.89 21.13 -5.66
N PRO A 35 1.83 21.93 -6.18
CA PRO A 35 2.93 21.43 -6.97
C PRO A 35 3.99 20.70 -6.12
N LEU A 36 4.64 19.69 -6.69
CA LEU A 36 5.79 18.99 -6.07
C LEU A 36 7.02 19.89 -5.97
N PHE A 37 7.23 20.77 -6.94
CA PHE A 37 8.27 21.80 -6.94
C PHE A 37 7.62 23.16 -7.02
N ALA A 38 8.08 24.13 -6.22
CA ALA A 38 7.58 25.50 -6.32
C ALA A 38 8.04 26.14 -7.65
N GLU A 39 7.37 27.24 -8.02
CA GLU A 39 7.75 28.01 -9.22
C GLU A 39 9.17 28.53 -9.08
N GLY A 40 10.00 28.30 -10.10
CA GLY A 40 11.42 28.71 -10.11
C GLY A 40 12.38 27.75 -9.41
N GLU A 41 11.92 26.71 -8.73
CA GLU A 41 12.80 25.67 -8.17
C GLU A 41 13.41 24.78 -9.26
N ALA A 42 14.67 24.41 -9.06
CA ALA A 42 15.35 23.47 -9.93
C ALA A 42 14.76 22.06 -9.78
N ARG A 43 14.51 21.37 -10.90
CA ARG A 43 14.02 19.99 -10.92
C ARG A 43 15.19 19.02 -11.02
N THR A 44 16.01 18.98 -9.96
CA THR A 44 17.18 18.09 -9.86
C THR A 44 17.02 17.09 -8.72
N VAL A 45 17.85 16.05 -8.75
CA VAL A 45 17.88 15.02 -7.69
C VAL A 45 18.28 15.65 -6.36
N GLU A 46 19.25 16.55 -6.36
CA GLU A 46 19.74 17.28 -5.18
C GLU A 46 18.63 18.14 -4.60
N GLU A 47 17.96 18.95 -5.43
CA GLU A 47 16.85 19.79 -4.97
C GLU A 47 15.73 18.95 -4.37
N TRP A 48 15.39 17.82 -4.99
CA TRP A 48 14.40 16.93 -4.40
C TRP A 48 14.85 16.35 -3.06
N ARG A 49 16.05 15.77 -2.98
CA ARG A 49 16.54 15.08 -1.78
C ARG A 49 16.75 16.02 -0.60
N ASP A 50 17.38 17.17 -0.86
CA ASP A 50 17.92 18.03 0.19
C ASP A 50 16.96 19.13 0.60
N VAL A 51 16.02 19.51 -0.27
CA VAL A 51 15.10 20.63 -0.03
C VAL A 51 13.64 20.18 -0.05
N ARG A 52 13.18 19.64 -1.18
CA ARG A 52 11.74 19.43 -1.39
C ARG A 52 11.19 18.24 -0.60
N ARG A 53 11.84 17.09 -0.66
CA ARG A 53 11.39 15.91 0.10
C ARG A 53 11.33 16.16 1.60
N PRO A 54 12.33 16.79 2.27
CA PRO A 54 12.20 17.20 3.67
C PRO A 54 11.06 18.18 3.94
N ALA A 55 10.82 19.14 3.05
CA ALA A 55 9.71 20.08 3.16
C ALA A 55 8.35 19.37 3.03
N VAL A 56 8.19 18.49 2.06
CA VAL A 56 6.99 17.65 1.88
C VAL A 56 6.78 16.76 3.10
N LYS A 57 7.84 16.11 3.60
CA LYS A 57 7.75 15.29 4.83
C LYS A 57 7.22 16.10 6.00
N LYS A 58 7.80 17.29 6.25
CA LYS A 58 7.39 18.18 7.33
C LYS A 58 5.94 18.63 7.17
N LEU A 59 5.49 18.93 5.94
CA LEU A 59 4.12 19.31 5.65
C LEU A 59 3.15 18.15 5.95
N LEU A 60 3.45 16.92 5.48
CA LEU A 60 2.63 15.76 5.75
C LEU A 60 2.64 15.35 7.24
N GLU A 61 3.74 15.59 7.95
CA GLU A 61 3.83 15.40 9.40
C GLU A 61 2.96 16.42 10.17
N SER A 62 2.94 17.69 9.77
CA SER A 62 2.12 18.67 10.45
C SER A 62 0.64 18.56 10.11
N GLU A 63 0.29 18.24 8.86
CA GLU A 63 -1.06 18.36 8.35
C GLU A 63 -1.84 17.04 8.27
N VAL A 64 -1.14 15.88 8.20
CA VAL A 64 -1.83 14.61 7.91
C VAL A 64 -1.49 13.49 8.90
N TYR A 65 -0.23 13.02 8.91
CA TYR A 65 0.12 11.75 9.57
C TYR A 65 0.73 11.92 10.96
N GLY A 66 1.21 13.12 11.26
CA GLY A 66 1.89 13.45 12.49
C GLY A 66 3.35 13.01 12.51
N ARG A 67 4.10 13.61 13.43
CA ARG A 67 5.53 13.39 13.61
C ARG A 67 5.76 12.21 14.56
N ARG A 68 6.49 11.20 14.09
CA ARG A 68 6.92 10.07 14.91
C ARG A 68 7.87 10.54 16.01
N PRO A 69 7.70 10.11 17.27
CA PRO A 69 8.59 10.50 18.36
C PRO A 69 9.97 9.86 18.25
N VAL A 70 10.06 8.68 17.63
CA VAL A 70 11.28 7.92 17.43
C VAL A 70 11.15 7.04 16.19
N GLU A 71 12.21 6.97 15.39
CA GLU A 71 12.23 6.06 14.23
C GLU A 71 12.63 4.64 14.68
N ARG A 72 13.78 4.47 15.29
CA ARG A 72 14.20 3.20 15.90
C ARG A 72 14.37 3.39 17.42
N PRO A 73 13.61 2.66 18.25
CA PRO A 73 13.66 2.84 19.68
C PRO A 73 14.98 2.30 20.25
N PRO A 74 15.49 2.89 21.35
CA PRO A 74 16.73 2.42 21.99
C PRO A 74 16.59 1.01 22.56
N HIS A 75 15.40 0.65 23.05
CA HIS A 75 15.06 -0.72 23.39
C HIS A 75 14.22 -1.32 22.26
N LEU A 76 14.78 -2.29 21.56
CA LEU A 76 14.12 -3.09 20.51
C LEU A 76 14.70 -4.50 20.57
N ALA A 77 13.84 -5.48 20.82
CA ALA A 77 14.21 -6.89 20.90
C ALA A 77 13.25 -7.77 20.08
N PHE A 78 13.81 -8.84 19.55
CA PHE A 78 13.06 -9.86 18.80
C PHE A 78 13.21 -11.19 19.51
N SER A 79 12.09 -11.89 19.71
CA SER A 79 12.09 -13.22 20.31
C SER A 79 11.11 -14.14 19.59
N ALA A 80 11.50 -15.39 19.40
CA ALA A 80 10.60 -16.41 18.89
C ALA A 80 9.53 -16.73 19.94
N LEU A 81 8.26 -16.74 19.53
CA LEU A 81 7.13 -17.14 20.38
C LEU A 81 7.04 -18.67 20.49
N GLU A 82 7.49 -19.36 19.48
CA GLU A 82 7.51 -20.81 19.37
C GLU A 82 8.68 -21.26 18.46
N PRO A 83 9.10 -22.51 18.52
CA PRO A 83 10.12 -23.02 17.62
C PRO A 83 9.75 -22.86 16.14
N ASP A 84 10.75 -22.67 15.29
CA ASP A 84 10.59 -22.67 13.85
C ASP A 84 9.94 -23.98 13.39
N ALA A 85 9.00 -23.90 12.45
CA ALA A 85 8.26 -25.04 11.96
C ALA A 85 8.31 -25.15 10.44
N VAL A 86 8.51 -26.38 9.93
CA VAL A 86 8.38 -26.67 8.51
C VAL A 86 6.91 -26.70 8.14
N MET A 87 6.49 -25.89 7.19
CA MET A 87 5.10 -25.70 6.79
C MET A 87 4.92 -25.85 5.27
N MET A 88 3.67 -25.81 4.82
CA MET A 88 3.30 -25.83 3.40
C MET A 88 3.91 -27.03 2.63
N GLY A 89 3.79 -28.24 3.23
CA GLY A 89 4.34 -29.45 2.61
C GLY A 89 5.86 -29.47 2.47
N GLY A 90 6.57 -28.71 3.28
CA GLY A 90 8.04 -28.62 3.23
C GLY A 90 8.56 -27.39 2.47
N ALA A 91 7.67 -26.58 1.88
CA ALA A 91 8.07 -25.44 1.05
C ALA A 91 8.54 -24.23 1.85
N ALA A 92 8.11 -24.08 3.10
CA ALA A 92 8.43 -22.92 3.93
C ALA A 92 8.88 -23.28 5.35
N ILE A 93 9.65 -22.37 5.94
CA ILE A 93 9.87 -22.30 7.40
C ILE A 93 8.96 -21.19 7.95
N ARG A 94 8.12 -21.56 8.93
CA ARG A 94 7.36 -20.55 9.70
C ARG A 94 8.22 -20.06 10.86
N LYS A 95 8.27 -18.74 11.00
CA LYS A 95 8.75 -18.03 12.19
C LYS A 95 7.60 -17.20 12.76
N HIS A 96 7.38 -17.30 14.07
CA HIS A 96 6.41 -16.48 14.78
C HIS A 96 7.17 -15.67 15.82
N VAL A 97 7.21 -14.35 15.62
CA VAL A 97 8.16 -13.46 16.28
C VAL A 97 7.42 -12.38 17.05
N ARG A 98 7.86 -12.17 18.30
CA ARG A 98 7.48 -11.00 19.10
C ARG A 98 8.50 -9.90 18.88
N VAL A 99 8.00 -8.70 18.62
CA VAL A 99 8.74 -7.44 18.63
C VAL A 99 8.45 -6.73 19.93
N GLU A 100 9.44 -6.63 20.80
CA GLU A 100 9.35 -5.86 22.03
C GLU A 100 10.08 -4.53 21.85
N TYR A 101 9.45 -3.45 22.28
CA TYR A 101 10.01 -2.10 22.17
C TYR A 101 9.73 -1.29 23.43
N GLY A 102 10.61 -0.34 23.73
CA GLY A 102 10.49 0.51 24.90
C GLY A 102 10.79 1.97 24.60
N GLY A 103 10.12 2.84 25.33
CA GLY A 103 10.28 4.28 25.30
C GLY A 103 10.28 4.90 26.69
N ALA A 104 10.14 6.22 26.75
CA ALA A 104 10.20 6.97 28.01
C ALA A 104 9.06 6.65 28.97
N PHE A 105 7.95 6.08 28.50
CA PHE A 105 6.75 5.85 29.31
C PHE A 105 6.44 4.38 29.54
N GLY A 106 7.22 3.45 28.99
CA GLY A 106 7.07 2.02 29.22
C GLY A 106 7.53 1.16 28.07
N THR A 107 7.21 -0.14 28.16
CA THR A 107 7.46 -1.13 27.14
C THR A 107 6.16 -1.69 26.59
N ASN A 108 6.15 -2.12 25.35
CA ASN A 108 5.04 -2.82 24.73
C ASN A 108 5.56 -3.80 23.66
N SER A 109 4.68 -4.58 23.07
CA SER A 109 5.06 -5.54 22.03
C SER A 109 3.90 -5.77 21.05
N PHE A 110 4.25 -6.21 19.86
CA PHE A 110 3.33 -6.83 18.90
C PHE A 110 3.98 -8.06 18.30
N THR A 111 3.22 -8.83 17.52
CA THR A 111 3.71 -10.08 16.92
C THR A 111 3.58 -10.04 15.40
N PHE A 112 4.37 -10.85 14.72
CA PHE A 112 4.21 -11.11 13.30
C PHE A 112 4.55 -12.56 12.97
N THR A 113 4.01 -13.04 11.86
CA THR A 113 4.30 -14.35 11.30
C THR A 113 5.04 -14.19 9.99
N ALA A 114 6.11 -14.94 9.79
CA ALA A 114 6.84 -15.04 8.53
C ALA A 114 6.83 -16.49 8.02
N PHE A 115 6.43 -16.69 6.77
CA PHE A 115 6.65 -17.93 6.02
C PHE A 115 7.76 -17.68 5.02
N ILE A 116 8.94 -18.23 5.28
CA ILE A 116 10.14 -18.02 4.47
C ILE A 116 10.31 -19.24 3.55
N PRO A 117 10.34 -19.06 2.22
CA PRO A 117 10.51 -20.18 1.29
C PRO A 117 11.86 -20.87 1.53
N ARG A 118 11.87 -22.20 1.45
CA ARG A 118 13.08 -23.01 1.55
C ARG A 118 13.77 -23.05 0.19
N GLN A 119 14.71 -22.15 0.01
CA GLN A 119 15.48 -21.97 -1.22
C GLN A 119 16.94 -21.62 -0.90
N GLU A 120 17.84 -21.73 -1.89
CA GLU A 120 19.28 -21.47 -1.69
C GLU A 120 19.60 -19.99 -1.46
N LYS A 121 18.91 -19.09 -2.18
CA LYS A 121 19.14 -17.64 -2.10
C LYS A 121 18.25 -17.02 -1.05
N PRO A 122 18.68 -15.93 -0.39
CA PRO A 122 17.82 -15.15 0.46
C PRO A 122 16.57 -14.71 -0.28
N ALA A 123 15.41 -14.82 0.35
CA ALA A 123 14.11 -14.53 -0.25
C ALA A 123 13.78 -13.04 -0.17
N PRO A 124 13.35 -12.39 -1.27
CA PRO A 124 12.66 -11.12 -1.19
C PRO A 124 11.34 -11.30 -0.44
N SER A 125 10.78 -10.23 0.12
CA SER A 125 9.66 -10.36 1.04
C SER A 125 8.57 -9.33 0.82
N PHE A 126 7.33 -9.73 1.17
CA PHE A 126 6.17 -8.86 1.31
C PHE A 126 5.76 -8.78 2.79
N VAL A 127 5.80 -7.58 3.37
CA VAL A 127 5.33 -7.29 4.72
C VAL A 127 3.90 -6.75 4.63
N PHE A 128 2.95 -7.60 4.99
CA PHE A 128 1.53 -7.31 4.90
C PHE A 128 0.99 -6.69 6.19
N VAL A 129 0.40 -5.50 6.06
CA VAL A 129 -0.31 -4.79 7.13
C VAL A 129 -1.75 -5.30 7.16
N CYS A 130 -2.03 -6.29 8.01
CA CYS A 130 -3.34 -6.89 8.11
C CYS A 130 -4.31 -6.01 8.89
N ASN A 131 -5.42 -5.63 8.25
CA ASN A 131 -6.49 -4.80 8.78
C ASN A 131 -7.82 -5.55 8.96
N ARG A 132 -7.77 -6.87 8.98
CA ARG A 132 -8.90 -7.78 9.25
C ARG A 132 -8.58 -8.69 10.44
N PRO A 133 -9.56 -9.41 11.00
CA PRO A 133 -9.32 -10.34 12.11
C PRO A 133 -8.17 -11.31 11.79
N PRO A 134 -7.13 -11.38 12.62
CA PRO A 134 -5.92 -12.14 12.31
C PRO A 134 -6.15 -13.65 12.21
N ASP A 135 -7.07 -14.20 12.98
CA ASP A 135 -7.47 -15.62 12.96
C ASP A 135 -8.20 -16.01 11.67
N GLU A 136 -8.83 -15.05 10.98
CA GLU A 136 -9.49 -15.27 9.68
C GLU A 136 -8.55 -15.11 8.48
N VAL A 137 -7.46 -14.33 8.63
CA VAL A 137 -6.62 -13.92 7.50
C VAL A 137 -5.18 -14.41 7.61
N ILE A 138 -4.54 -14.16 8.76
CA ILE A 138 -3.10 -14.40 8.95
C ILE A 138 -2.83 -15.52 9.95
N ASP A 139 -3.71 -16.52 10.05
CA ASP A 139 -3.55 -17.68 10.92
C ASP A 139 -2.15 -18.32 10.74
N PRO A 140 -1.28 -18.30 11.77
CA PRO A 140 0.07 -18.83 11.68
C PRO A 140 0.11 -20.33 11.53
N THR A 141 -0.98 -21.04 11.85
CA THR A 141 -1.08 -22.48 11.68
C THR A 141 -1.52 -22.88 10.27
N ARG A 142 -2.01 -21.95 9.47
CA ARG A 142 -2.60 -22.16 8.13
C ARG A 142 -3.75 -23.18 8.09
N ARG A 143 -4.44 -23.37 9.21
CA ARG A 143 -5.72 -24.09 9.24
C ARG A 143 -6.81 -23.30 8.54
N VAL A 144 -6.78 -21.98 8.73
CA VAL A 144 -7.56 -21.01 7.97
C VAL A 144 -6.66 -20.41 6.89
N LYS A 145 -7.14 -20.41 5.65
CA LYS A 145 -6.48 -19.81 4.48
C LYS A 145 -7.37 -18.73 3.90
N SER A 146 -6.80 -17.60 3.57
CA SER A 146 -7.53 -16.46 3.02
C SER A 146 -6.88 -15.99 1.72
N GLY A 147 -7.70 -15.71 0.71
CA GLY A 147 -7.26 -15.02 -0.51
C GLY A 147 -6.80 -13.58 -0.24
N PHE A 148 -7.20 -13.01 0.89
CA PHE A 148 -6.74 -11.70 1.35
C PHE A 148 -5.24 -11.71 1.74
N TRP A 149 -4.70 -12.85 2.14
CA TRP A 149 -3.27 -13.14 2.31
C TRP A 149 -2.95 -14.55 1.83
N PRO A 150 -2.71 -14.74 0.53
CA PRO A 150 -2.45 -16.05 -0.08
C PRO A 150 -0.99 -16.47 0.15
N ALA A 151 -0.63 -16.73 1.42
CA ALA A 151 0.74 -16.99 1.83
C ALA A 151 1.38 -18.16 1.09
N GLU A 152 0.59 -19.20 0.74
CA GLU A 152 1.07 -20.35 -0.03
C GLU A 152 1.49 -19.95 -1.45
N GLU A 153 0.72 -19.06 -2.11
CA GLU A 153 1.02 -18.57 -3.46
C GLU A 153 2.25 -17.66 -3.45
N ILE A 154 2.35 -16.78 -2.44
CA ILE A 154 3.51 -15.89 -2.24
C ILE A 154 4.78 -16.74 -2.06
N VAL A 155 4.73 -17.76 -1.18
CA VAL A 155 5.85 -18.69 -0.95
C VAL A 155 6.19 -19.49 -2.20
N ALA A 156 5.19 -20.00 -2.91
CA ALA A 156 5.39 -20.79 -4.14
C ALA A 156 6.08 -19.96 -5.23
N ARG A 157 5.89 -18.63 -5.21
CA ARG A 157 6.60 -17.69 -6.10
C ARG A 157 8.00 -17.31 -5.59
N GLY A 158 8.48 -17.86 -4.47
CA GLY A 158 9.81 -17.62 -3.93
C GLY A 158 9.95 -16.33 -3.12
N TYR A 159 8.84 -15.75 -2.70
CA TYR A 159 8.79 -14.60 -1.78
C TYR A 159 8.50 -15.05 -0.36
N ALA A 160 9.09 -14.40 0.63
CA ALA A 160 8.67 -14.59 2.00
C ALA A 160 7.34 -13.83 2.24
N ALA A 161 6.36 -14.54 2.80
CA ALA A 161 5.08 -13.97 3.21
C ALA A 161 5.16 -13.60 4.69
N ILE A 162 5.20 -12.30 4.99
CA ILE A 162 5.29 -11.76 6.36
C ILE A 162 4.03 -10.96 6.63
N ALA A 163 3.38 -11.15 7.78
CA ALA A 163 2.17 -10.43 8.12
C ALA A 163 2.08 -10.14 9.62
N PHE A 164 1.52 -8.97 9.96
CA PHE A 164 1.19 -8.58 11.32
C PHE A 164 -0.20 -7.95 11.39
N ALA A 165 -0.87 -8.11 12.53
CA ALA A 165 -2.11 -7.42 12.80
C ALA A 165 -1.82 -6.00 13.32
N PHE A 166 -2.23 -4.98 12.60
CA PHE A 166 -1.97 -3.60 12.99
C PHE A 166 -2.63 -3.24 14.34
N ASP A 167 -3.71 -3.93 14.69
CA ASP A 167 -4.47 -3.74 15.93
C ASP A 167 -3.65 -4.10 17.20
N GLU A 168 -2.64 -4.98 17.07
CA GLU A 168 -1.69 -5.28 18.15
C GLU A 168 -0.73 -4.12 18.42
N VAL A 169 -0.44 -3.30 17.41
CA VAL A 169 0.43 -2.13 17.54
C VAL A 169 -0.30 -0.99 18.26
N THR A 170 -1.50 -0.71 17.80
CA THR A 170 -2.47 0.17 18.44
C THR A 170 -3.87 -0.14 17.91
N PRO A 171 -4.89 -0.26 18.78
CA PRO A 171 -6.22 -0.65 18.34
C PRO A 171 -6.88 0.34 17.38
N ASP A 172 -7.54 -0.18 16.35
CA ASP A 172 -8.29 0.60 15.35
C ASP A 172 -9.68 1.00 15.87
N ARG A 173 -9.68 1.76 16.95
CA ARG A 173 -10.91 2.25 17.59
C ARG A 173 -10.68 3.60 18.24
N GLU A 174 -11.77 4.27 18.57
CA GLU A 174 -11.70 5.52 19.35
C GLU A 174 -10.85 5.33 20.60
N HIS A 175 -9.98 6.30 20.89
CA HIS A 175 -8.95 6.23 21.94
C HIS A 175 -7.87 5.16 21.76
N GLY A 176 -7.83 4.41 20.65
CA GLY A 176 -6.73 3.48 20.35
C GLY A 176 -5.37 4.15 20.42
N ASN A 177 -5.28 5.41 19.98
CA ASN A 177 -4.07 6.22 20.06
C ASN A 177 -3.64 6.66 21.48
N THR A 178 -4.10 5.96 22.52
CA THR A 178 -3.62 6.04 23.91
C THR A 178 -3.07 4.69 24.40
N LEU A 179 -3.07 3.68 23.54
CA LEU A 179 -2.68 2.31 23.86
C LEU A 179 -1.52 1.86 22.97
N GLY A 180 -1.02 0.68 23.23
CA GLY A 180 0.03 0.07 22.39
C GLY A 180 1.27 0.95 22.31
N VAL A 181 1.69 1.25 21.08
CA VAL A 181 2.91 2.03 20.82
C VAL A 181 2.84 3.45 21.39
N PHE A 182 1.68 4.07 21.42
CA PHE A 182 1.52 5.41 22.02
C PHE A 182 1.83 5.42 23.52
N ALA A 183 1.37 4.42 24.26
CA ALA A 183 1.62 4.31 25.69
C ALA A 183 3.11 4.08 26.05
N ALA A 184 3.90 3.57 25.11
CA ALA A 184 5.35 3.39 25.30
C ALA A 184 6.15 4.68 25.07
N PHE A 185 5.71 5.53 24.14
CA PHE A 185 6.50 6.68 23.67
C PHE A 185 5.95 8.05 24.10
N GLU A 186 4.72 8.12 24.62
CA GLU A 186 4.06 9.38 24.94
C GLU A 186 3.41 9.36 26.32
N ASP A 187 3.32 10.52 26.95
CA ASP A 187 2.41 10.71 28.07
C ASP A 187 0.96 10.76 27.56
N VAL A 188 0.30 9.60 27.56
CA VAL A 188 -1.08 9.46 27.10
C VAL A 188 -2.10 10.11 28.04
N THR A 189 -1.67 10.54 29.24
CA THR A 189 -2.50 11.26 30.23
C THR A 189 -2.38 12.78 30.09
N ALA A 190 -1.45 13.27 29.29
CA ALA A 190 -1.23 14.69 29.08
C ALA A 190 -2.49 15.39 28.57
N LYS A 191 -2.87 16.47 29.23
CA LYS A 191 -4.04 17.30 28.87
C LYS A 191 -3.92 17.91 27.48
N TYR A 192 -2.72 18.28 27.10
CA TYR A 192 -2.41 18.85 25.79
C TYR A 192 -1.55 17.92 25.00
N ARG A 193 -1.97 17.62 23.77
CA ARG A 193 -1.20 16.84 22.82
C ARG A 193 -0.73 17.75 21.71
N PRO A 194 0.52 17.62 21.23
CA PRO A 194 1.00 18.41 20.09
C PRO A 194 0.03 18.31 18.89
N TYR A 195 -0.06 19.41 18.16
CA TYR A 195 -0.89 19.50 16.95
C TYR A 195 -0.50 18.45 15.90
N ASP A 196 0.81 18.24 15.75
CA ASP A 196 1.48 17.30 14.87
C ASP A 196 1.77 15.94 15.53
N ARG A 197 1.05 15.58 16.60
CA ARG A 197 1.19 14.25 17.19
C ARG A 197 0.77 13.18 16.19
N TRP A 198 1.60 12.15 16.05
CA TRP A 198 1.34 11.08 15.10
C TRP A 198 0.00 10.36 15.31
N GLY A 199 -0.60 9.94 14.20
CA GLY A 199 -1.82 9.16 14.19
C GLY A 199 -1.54 7.66 14.05
N ALA A 200 -2.60 6.85 14.11
CA ALA A 200 -2.49 5.40 14.03
C ALA A 200 -1.88 4.91 12.70
N LEU A 201 -2.15 5.57 11.56
CA LEU A 201 -1.52 5.23 10.27
C LEU A 201 0.01 5.30 10.34
N SER A 202 0.52 6.35 10.98
CA SER A 202 1.97 6.53 11.18
C SER A 202 2.54 5.49 12.15
N ALA A 203 1.77 5.13 13.20
CA ALA A 203 2.14 4.13 14.20
C ALA A 203 2.19 2.72 13.60
N TRP A 204 1.21 2.34 12.81
CA TRP A 204 1.19 1.06 12.08
C TRP A 204 2.32 0.98 11.05
N GLY A 205 2.60 2.07 10.33
CA GLY A 205 3.74 2.14 9.41
C GLY A 205 5.09 2.07 10.13
N TRP A 206 5.19 2.63 11.34
CA TRP A 206 6.36 2.47 12.19
C TRP A 206 6.60 1.01 12.57
N ALA A 207 5.54 0.26 12.88
CA ALA A 207 5.66 -1.16 13.20
C ALA A 207 6.17 -1.99 12.02
N ALA A 208 5.74 -1.68 10.79
CA ALA A 208 6.29 -2.31 9.58
C ALA A 208 7.81 -2.09 9.46
N SER A 209 8.31 -0.90 9.82
CA SER A 209 9.75 -0.61 9.89
C SER A 209 10.49 -1.45 10.94
N ARG A 210 9.82 -1.81 12.04
CA ARG A 210 10.41 -2.71 13.08
C ARG A 210 10.52 -4.14 12.58
N ILE A 211 9.59 -4.59 11.74
CA ILE A 211 9.72 -5.89 11.06
C ILE A 211 10.89 -5.87 10.07
N LEU A 212 11.10 -4.76 9.36
CA LEU A 212 12.26 -4.62 8.48
C LEU A 212 13.58 -4.66 9.28
N ASP A 213 13.63 -4.08 10.50
CA ASP A 213 14.77 -4.23 11.39
C ASP A 213 15.07 -5.70 11.73
N TRP A 214 14.06 -6.55 11.86
CA TRP A 214 14.24 -7.98 12.05
C TRP A 214 14.68 -8.67 10.76
N ILE A 215 14.11 -8.30 9.60
CA ILE A 215 14.51 -8.85 8.29
C ILE A 215 16.02 -8.66 8.06
N GLU A 216 16.57 -7.52 8.44
CA GLU A 216 18.03 -7.26 8.37
C GLU A 216 18.88 -8.24 9.20
N THR A 217 18.29 -8.92 10.19
CA THR A 217 18.98 -9.91 11.04
C THR A 217 18.76 -11.36 10.61
N GLU A 218 17.87 -11.61 9.64
CA GLU A 218 17.47 -12.94 9.20
C GLU A 218 18.20 -13.34 7.90
N PRO A 219 19.20 -14.23 7.95
CA PRO A 219 20.05 -14.52 6.78
C PRO A 219 19.31 -15.14 5.59
N SER A 220 18.14 -15.73 5.82
CA SER A 220 17.33 -16.34 4.76
C SER A 220 16.47 -15.31 4.00
N LEU A 221 16.51 -14.03 4.39
CA LEU A 221 15.78 -12.93 3.75
C LEU A 221 16.70 -11.95 3.06
N ASP A 222 16.27 -11.42 1.92
CA ASP A 222 16.93 -10.34 1.23
C ASP A 222 16.38 -8.99 1.71
N ALA A 223 17.11 -8.34 2.60
CA ALA A 223 16.73 -7.05 3.17
C ALA A 223 16.73 -5.89 2.16
N THR A 224 17.30 -6.09 0.96
CA THR A 224 17.31 -5.07 -0.10
C THR A 224 16.06 -5.12 -0.98
N HIS A 225 15.28 -6.21 -0.90
CA HIS A 225 14.07 -6.44 -1.67
C HIS A 225 12.87 -6.71 -0.74
N VAL A 226 12.45 -5.69 -0.01
CA VAL A 226 11.31 -5.75 0.92
C VAL A 226 10.20 -4.83 0.43
N ALA A 227 9.03 -5.41 0.17
CA ALA A 227 7.80 -4.68 -0.10
C ALA A 227 6.95 -4.54 1.17
N VAL A 228 6.32 -3.39 1.37
CA VAL A 228 5.23 -3.21 2.32
C VAL A 228 3.92 -3.11 1.57
N ILE A 229 2.93 -3.87 2.02
CA ILE A 229 1.62 -3.97 1.34
C ILE A 229 0.48 -3.88 2.34
N GLY A 230 -0.63 -3.30 1.91
CA GLY A 230 -1.88 -3.31 2.65
C GLY A 230 -3.08 -2.93 1.80
N HIS A 231 -4.26 -3.18 2.36
CA HIS A 231 -5.55 -2.87 1.77
C HIS A 231 -6.26 -1.80 2.60
N SER A 232 -7.00 -0.89 1.93
CA SER A 232 -7.79 0.14 2.62
C SER A 232 -6.90 0.98 3.56
N ARG A 233 -7.20 1.05 4.85
CA ARG A 233 -6.34 1.70 5.87
C ARG A 233 -4.94 1.07 5.96
N GLY A 234 -4.82 -0.24 5.68
CA GLY A 234 -3.52 -0.90 5.53
C GLY A 234 -2.75 -0.41 4.31
N GLY A 235 -3.43 -0.08 3.20
CA GLY A 235 -2.85 0.53 2.01
C GLY A 235 -2.35 1.95 2.26
N LYS A 236 -3.14 2.78 2.99
CA LYS A 236 -2.67 4.08 3.51
C LYS A 236 -1.39 3.91 4.34
N THR A 237 -1.39 2.91 5.23
CA THR A 237 -0.24 2.58 6.09
C THR A 237 0.98 2.15 5.30
N ALA A 238 0.82 1.36 4.24
CA ALA A 238 1.92 0.91 3.39
C ALA A 238 2.62 2.09 2.70
N LEU A 239 1.86 3.04 2.17
CA LEU A 239 2.43 4.27 1.60
C LEU A 239 3.19 5.09 2.66
N VAL A 240 2.60 5.27 3.84
CA VAL A 240 3.25 5.99 4.95
C VAL A 240 4.51 5.26 5.42
N ALA A 241 4.49 3.93 5.54
CA ALA A 241 5.66 3.16 5.93
C ALA A 241 6.83 3.39 4.97
N ALA A 242 6.60 3.22 3.66
CA ALA A 242 7.64 3.37 2.65
C ALA A 242 8.10 4.83 2.47
N ALA A 243 7.20 5.82 2.65
CA ALA A 243 7.56 7.23 2.55
C ALA A 243 8.49 7.67 3.71
N TRP A 244 8.33 7.11 4.90
CA TRP A 244 9.15 7.43 6.08
C TRP A 244 10.39 6.53 6.24
N ASP A 245 10.37 5.30 5.71
CA ASP A 245 11.49 4.36 5.78
C ASP A 245 11.97 3.98 4.37
N GLU A 246 13.10 4.53 3.98
CA GLU A 246 13.66 4.36 2.63
C GLU A 246 14.21 2.94 2.36
N ARG A 247 14.28 2.08 3.36
CA ARG A 247 14.70 0.68 3.21
C ARG A 247 13.64 -0.19 2.54
N PHE A 248 12.35 0.18 2.60
CA PHE A 248 11.34 -0.51 1.79
C PHE A 248 11.60 -0.24 0.30
N ALA A 249 11.90 -1.28 -0.45
CA ALA A 249 12.17 -1.19 -1.88
C ALA A 249 10.89 -1.02 -2.73
N MET A 250 9.73 -1.39 -2.19
CA MET A 250 8.44 -1.27 -2.85
C MET A 250 7.31 -0.99 -1.85
N ALA A 251 6.34 -0.18 -2.27
CA ALA A 251 5.08 0.01 -1.57
C ALA A 251 3.91 -0.46 -2.44
N CYS A 252 3.01 -1.29 -1.88
CA CYS A 252 1.79 -1.73 -2.54
C CYS A 252 0.57 -1.22 -1.76
N SER A 253 -0.19 -0.32 -2.36
CA SER A 253 -1.37 0.29 -1.80
C SER A 253 -2.60 -0.18 -2.57
N ASN A 254 -3.51 -0.88 -1.90
CA ASN A 254 -4.73 -1.41 -2.51
C ASN A 254 -5.95 -0.71 -1.95
N ASP A 255 -6.82 -0.17 -2.82
CA ASP A 255 -8.09 0.51 -2.48
C ASP A 255 -7.94 1.48 -1.29
N SER A 256 -6.90 2.30 -1.28
CA SER A 256 -6.52 3.04 -0.07
C SER A 256 -7.29 4.35 0.15
N GLY A 257 -7.88 4.93 -0.85
CA GLY A 257 -8.80 6.07 -0.73
C GLY A 257 -8.20 7.34 -0.13
N CYS A 258 -9.04 8.14 0.48
CA CYS A 258 -8.70 9.41 1.13
C CYS A 258 -7.68 9.23 2.26
N GLY A 259 -6.60 10.03 2.27
CA GLY A 259 -5.48 9.84 3.20
C GLY A 259 -4.59 8.63 2.86
N GLY A 260 -4.82 8.00 1.72
CA GLY A 260 -4.01 6.98 1.07
C GLY A 260 -3.55 7.46 -0.30
N ALA A 261 -3.99 6.79 -1.38
CA ALA A 261 -3.61 7.18 -2.74
C ALA A 261 -4.60 8.11 -3.43
N LYS A 262 -5.83 8.30 -2.92
CA LYS A 262 -6.81 9.14 -3.58
C LYS A 262 -6.48 10.63 -3.49
N LEU A 263 -6.35 11.29 -4.63
CA LEU A 263 -6.12 12.73 -4.73
C LEU A 263 -7.29 13.52 -4.14
N HIS A 264 -7.03 14.44 -3.21
CA HIS A 264 -8.04 15.28 -2.54
C HIS A 264 -8.67 16.30 -3.51
N HIS A 265 -7.84 16.90 -4.39
CA HIS A 265 -8.28 17.90 -5.35
C HIS A 265 -9.07 17.31 -6.53
N ALA A 266 -9.18 15.98 -6.67
CA ALA A 266 -9.99 15.37 -7.71
C ALA A 266 -11.49 15.48 -7.38
N ASP A 267 -12.28 15.96 -8.36
CA ASP A 267 -13.74 15.95 -8.28
C ASP A 267 -14.28 14.55 -8.59
N LEU A 268 -14.49 13.77 -7.55
CA LEU A 268 -14.96 12.40 -7.67
C LEU A 268 -16.27 12.24 -6.88
N PRO A 269 -17.42 12.21 -7.54
CA PRO A 269 -18.69 12.00 -6.85
C PRO A 269 -18.70 10.65 -6.14
N ASN A 270 -19.32 10.60 -4.97
CA ASN A 270 -19.44 9.41 -4.11
C ASN A 270 -18.11 8.85 -3.55
N SER A 271 -17.01 9.58 -3.65
CA SER A 271 -15.74 9.16 -3.06
C SER A 271 -15.56 9.65 -1.62
N GLU A 272 -14.67 8.97 -0.87
CA GLU A 272 -14.31 9.37 0.49
C GLU A 272 -13.66 10.75 0.48
N MET A 273 -14.11 11.63 1.40
CA MET A 273 -13.55 12.97 1.63
C MET A 273 -12.87 13.03 3.02
N ILE A 274 -12.07 14.06 3.25
CA ILE A 274 -11.41 14.31 4.54
C ILE A 274 -12.45 14.32 5.68
N SER A 275 -13.59 14.97 5.48
CA SER A 275 -14.65 15.05 6.48
C SER A 275 -15.23 13.67 6.87
N HIS A 276 -15.28 12.73 5.95
CA HIS A 276 -15.73 11.37 6.21
C HIS A 276 -14.72 10.62 7.10
N SER A 277 -13.44 10.66 6.72
CA SER A 277 -12.35 10.06 7.48
C SER A 277 -12.27 10.63 8.91
N ILE A 278 -12.36 11.96 9.06
CA ILE A 278 -12.28 12.63 10.38
C ILE A 278 -13.49 12.30 11.25
N ARG A 279 -14.68 12.22 10.69
CA ARG A 279 -15.90 11.90 11.47
C ARG A 279 -15.82 10.55 12.16
N SER A 280 -15.25 9.54 11.50
CA SER A 280 -15.26 8.16 11.98
C SER A 280 -13.89 7.66 12.47
N ARG A 281 -12.80 8.28 12.02
CA ARG A 281 -11.44 7.77 12.19
C ARG A 281 -10.40 8.87 12.43
N ALA A 282 -10.78 9.92 13.14
CA ALA A 282 -9.88 11.05 13.41
C ALA A 282 -8.56 10.64 14.09
N PHE A 283 -8.55 9.55 14.81
CA PHE A 283 -7.36 9.01 15.49
C PHE A 283 -6.34 8.36 14.52
N TRP A 284 -6.71 8.15 13.26
CA TRP A 284 -5.76 7.71 12.24
C TRP A 284 -4.72 8.78 11.89
N TYR A 285 -5.08 10.03 12.05
CA TYR A 285 -4.35 11.21 11.60
C TYR A 285 -3.88 12.08 12.78
N CYS A 286 -3.02 13.05 12.49
CA CYS A 286 -2.73 14.13 13.43
C CYS A 286 -3.90 15.11 13.56
N ASN A 287 -3.82 16.02 14.53
CA ASN A 287 -4.88 17.03 14.71
C ASN A 287 -4.94 18.03 13.54
N GLY A 288 -3.83 18.23 12.81
CA GLY A 288 -3.76 19.09 11.63
C GLY A 288 -4.78 18.71 10.57
N TYR A 289 -4.95 17.43 10.33
CA TYR A 289 -5.87 16.94 9.29
C TYR A 289 -7.33 17.34 9.53
N ARG A 290 -7.73 17.51 10.79
CA ARG A 290 -9.10 17.94 11.16
C ARG A 290 -9.46 19.32 10.63
N MET A 291 -8.47 20.20 10.44
CA MET A 291 -8.68 21.55 9.94
C MET A 291 -9.12 21.61 8.48
N TRP A 292 -8.90 20.51 7.76
CA TRP A 292 -9.20 20.36 6.33
C TRP A 292 -10.54 19.68 6.05
N ALA A 293 -11.31 19.31 7.08
CA ALA A 293 -12.63 18.74 6.91
C ALA A 293 -13.55 19.68 6.10
N ASN A 294 -14.13 19.18 4.99
CA ASN A 294 -14.91 19.92 4.00
C ASN A 294 -14.11 21.01 3.22
N ARG A 295 -12.79 20.93 3.24
CA ARG A 295 -11.89 21.85 2.56
C ARG A 295 -10.84 21.09 1.73
N ASP A 296 -11.23 19.96 1.17
CA ASP A 296 -10.34 19.03 0.46
C ASP A 296 -9.52 19.72 -0.64
N LYS A 297 -10.13 20.67 -1.36
CA LYS A 297 -9.49 21.43 -2.45
C LYS A 297 -8.69 22.66 -1.99
N GLU A 298 -8.64 22.93 -0.71
CA GLU A 298 -7.87 24.04 -0.14
C GLU A 298 -6.61 23.55 0.57
N THR A 299 -6.38 22.23 0.58
CA THR A 299 -5.20 21.64 1.25
C THR A 299 -3.91 22.10 0.56
N PRO A 300 -2.88 22.51 1.32
CA PRO A 300 -1.57 22.84 0.74
C PRO A 300 -0.76 21.58 0.38
N PHE A 301 -1.34 20.42 0.52
CA PHE A 301 -0.78 19.10 0.22
C PHE A 301 -1.79 18.27 -0.57
N ASP A 302 -1.28 17.23 -1.24
CA ASP A 302 -2.15 16.16 -1.76
C ASP A 302 -1.39 14.83 -1.81
N GLN A 303 -2.11 13.73 -2.08
CA GLN A 303 -1.58 12.38 -1.92
C GLN A 303 -0.49 12.00 -2.91
N HIS A 304 -0.38 12.68 -4.05
CA HIS A 304 0.76 12.53 -4.93
C HIS A 304 2.09 12.94 -4.27
N MET A 305 2.05 13.85 -3.28
CA MET A 305 3.23 14.21 -2.48
C MET A 305 3.68 13.03 -1.58
N LEU A 306 2.72 12.30 -0.97
CA LEU A 306 3.04 11.09 -0.20
C LEU A 306 3.72 10.04 -1.08
N VAL A 307 3.14 9.77 -2.25
CA VAL A 307 3.70 8.81 -3.22
C VAL A 307 5.06 9.30 -3.72
N ALA A 308 5.21 10.58 -4.04
CA ALA A 308 6.48 11.16 -4.49
C ALA A 308 7.63 10.99 -3.49
N MET A 309 7.35 10.98 -2.17
CA MET A 309 8.38 10.70 -1.15
C MET A 309 9.00 9.30 -1.27
N ILE A 310 8.35 8.36 -1.96
CA ILE A 310 8.87 7.01 -2.16
C ILE A 310 9.89 6.96 -3.31
N ALA A 311 9.86 7.92 -4.23
CA ALA A 311 10.77 7.97 -5.37
C ALA A 311 12.26 7.88 -4.96
N PRO A 312 13.10 7.20 -5.74
CA PRO A 312 12.83 6.52 -7.02
C PRO A 312 12.44 5.03 -6.91
N ARG A 313 12.01 4.57 -5.72
CA ARG A 313 11.67 3.17 -5.42
C ARG A 313 10.32 2.77 -6.05
N LEU A 314 10.01 1.49 -6.03
CA LEU A 314 8.82 0.95 -6.68
C LEU A 314 7.54 1.29 -5.92
N VAL A 315 6.47 1.58 -6.66
CA VAL A 315 5.14 1.79 -6.10
C VAL A 315 4.10 1.04 -6.93
N CYS A 316 3.21 0.32 -6.25
CA CYS A 316 2.03 -0.27 -6.86
C CYS A 316 0.77 0.35 -6.23
N ILE A 317 -0.14 0.80 -7.06
CA ILE A 317 -1.46 1.26 -6.63
C ILE A 317 -2.50 0.39 -7.32
N GLY A 318 -3.35 -0.26 -6.52
CA GLY A 318 -4.45 -1.10 -6.99
C GLY A 318 -5.78 -0.53 -6.55
N SER A 319 -6.76 -0.54 -7.45
CA SER A 319 -8.12 -0.07 -7.23
C SER A 319 -9.14 -1.09 -7.72
N ALA A 320 -10.42 -0.95 -7.32
CA ALA A 320 -11.51 -1.83 -7.73
C ALA A 320 -12.62 -1.07 -8.45
N THR A 321 -13.26 -1.71 -9.46
CA THR A 321 -14.30 -1.08 -10.29
C THR A 321 -15.57 -0.73 -9.53
N GLU A 322 -15.88 -1.47 -8.48
CA GLU A 322 -17.11 -1.34 -7.68
C GLU A 322 -16.82 -0.66 -6.33
N ASP A 323 -15.67 0.02 -6.22
CA ASP A 323 -15.30 0.83 -5.07
C ASP A 323 -15.15 2.33 -5.41
N PRO A 324 -16.25 3.02 -5.76
CA PRO A 324 -16.20 4.46 -5.99
C PRO A 324 -15.78 5.24 -4.74
N TRP A 325 -15.92 4.65 -3.54
CA TRP A 325 -15.55 5.29 -2.29
C TRP A 325 -14.03 5.49 -2.16
N ALA A 326 -13.22 4.51 -2.53
CA ALA A 326 -11.77 4.69 -2.61
C ALA A 326 -11.35 5.69 -3.71
N GLY A 327 -12.19 5.90 -4.71
CA GLY A 327 -11.95 6.86 -5.79
C GLY A 327 -10.85 6.43 -6.76
N PRO A 328 -11.04 5.35 -7.53
CA PRO A 328 -10.03 4.76 -8.42
C PRO A 328 -9.35 5.76 -9.35
N CYS A 329 -10.14 6.68 -9.92
CA CYS A 329 -9.60 7.74 -10.78
C CYS A 329 -8.64 8.68 -10.03
N GLY A 330 -8.94 9.00 -8.75
CA GLY A 330 -8.07 9.83 -7.92
C GLY A 330 -6.78 9.12 -7.54
N GLU A 331 -6.84 7.81 -7.30
CA GLU A 331 -5.66 6.99 -7.04
C GLU A 331 -4.74 6.89 -8.28
N TYR A 332 -5.34 6.75 -9.47
CA TYR A 332 -4.62 6.81 -10.75
C TYR A 332 -3.96 8.18 -11.00
N LEU A 333 -4.69 9.27 -10.77
CA LEU A 333 -4.15 10.62 -10.94
C LEU A 333 -2.98 10.88 -9.99
N THR A 334 -3.04 10.37 -8.77
CA THR A 334 -1.92 10.42 -7.82
C THR A 334 -0.66 9.76 -8.38
N ALA A 335 -0.78 8.56 -8.96
CA ALA A 335 0.33 7.85 -9.60
C ALA A 335 0.94 8.66 -10.76
N ARG A 336 0.08 9.27 -11.59
CA ARG A 336 0.51 10.12 -12.70
C ARG A 336 1.26 11.36 -12.23
N LEU A 337 0.71 12.11 -11.28
CA LEU A 337 1.31 13.36 -10.76
C LEU A 337 2.62 13.09 -10.03
N ALA A 338 2.67 12.06 -9.18
CA ALA A 338 3.89 11.67 -8.47
C ALA A 338 5.04 11.29 -9.43
N SER A 339 4.72 10.82 -10.63
CA SER A 339 5.71 10.43 -11.66
C SER A 339 6.67 11.54 -12.03
N GLU A 340 6.35 12.81 -11.74
CA GLU A 340 7.26 13.95 -11.94
C GLU A 340 8.59 13.73 -11.23
N VAL A 341 8.57 13.21 -9.99
CA VAL A 341 9.80 12.98 -9.23
C VAL A 341 10.61 11.81 -9.79
N TRP A 342 9.97 10.73 -10.26
CA TRP A 342 10.71 9.65 -10.94
C TRP A 342 11.46 10.15 -12.16
N ARG A 343 10.85 11.06 -12.95
CA ARG A 343 11.53 11.69 -14.10
C ARG A 343 12.76 12.50 -13.69
N VAL A 344 12.73 13.17 -12.53
CA VAL A 344 13.91 13.86 -11.97
C VAL A 344 15.07 12.89 -11.74
N PHE A 345 14.78 11.67 -11.31
CA PHE A 345 15.79 10.61 -11.13
C PHE A 345 16.17 9.90 -12.46
N GLY A 346 15.70 10.36 -13.60
CA GLY A 346 15.92 9.70 -14.88
C GLY A 346 15.17 8.37 -15.02
N ARG A 347 14.12 8.17 -14.19
CA ARG A 347 13.30 6.95 -14.16
C ARG A 347 11.96 7.19 -14.85
N LYS A 348 11.28 6.10 -15.19
CA LYS A 348 9.89 6.15 -15.64
C LYS A 348 8.99 6.01 -14.42
N GLY A 349 8.13 6.97 -14.18
CA GLY A 349 7.04 6.82 -13.21
C GLY A 349 5.96 5.87 -13.74
N LEU A 350 4.70 6.24 -13.66
CA LEU A 350 3.62 5.51 -14.32
C LEU A 350 3.72 5.72 -15.85
N VAL A 351 3.90 4.64 -16.60
CA VAL A 351 3.79 4.62 -18.07
C VAL A 351 2.35 4.26 -18.43
N SER A 352 1.63 5.21 -19.03
CA SER A 352 0.21 5.06 -19.26
C SER A 352 -0.28 5.96 -20.38
N ASP A 353 -1.17 5.41 -21.23
CA ASP A 353 -1.90 6.15 -22.27
C ASP A 353 -3.25 6.68 -21.82
N GLY A 354 -3.60 6.49 -20.52
CA GLY A 354 -4.86 6.91 -19.91
C GLY A 354 -5.29 5.97 -18.79
N PHE A 355 -6.47 6.23 -18.20
CA PHE A 355 -7.05 5.38 -17.18
C PHE A 355 -7.31 3.97 -17.73
N PRO A 356 -6.79 2.91 -17.12
CA PRO A 356 -6.80 1.58 -17.72
C PRO A 356 -8.21 0.96 -17.73
N ALA A 357 -8.42 0.07 -18.70
CA ALA A 357 -9.51 -0.87 -18.62
C ALA A 357 -9.33 -1.82 -17.42
N PRO A 358 -10.42 -2.36 -16.86
CA PRO A 358 -10.31 -3.35 -15.80
C PRO A 358 -9.44 -4.55 -16.20
N GLU A 359 -8.60 -5.01 -15.26
CA GLU A 359 -7.70 -6.15 -15.43
C GLU A 359 -6.64 -5.98 -16.53
N THR A 360 -6.27 -4.70 -16.77
CA THR A 360 -5.20 -4.34 -17.69
C THR A 360 -4.11 -3.55 -16.92
N PRO A 361 -3.23 -4.22 -16.16
CA PRO A 361 -2.22 -3.55 -15.35
C PRO A 361 -1.22 -2.76 -16.18
N GLN A 362 -0.90 -1.55 -15.74
CA GLN A 362 0.13 -0.68 -16.30
C GLN A 362 1.40 -0.84 -15.47
N GLN A 363 2.42 -1.53 -16.00
CA GLN A 363 3.61 -1.98 -15.25
C GLN A 363 4.94 -1.68 -15.94
N ASP A 364 4.96 -0.81 -16.95
CA ASP A 364 6.17 -0.56 -17.78
C ASP A 364 7.09 0.54 -17.23
N GLY A 365 6.75 1.09 -16.05
CA GLY A 365 7.56 2.05 -15.29
C GLY A 365 7.87 1.58 -13.88
N ASP A 366 8.33 2.48 -13.02
CA ASP A 366 8.62 2.20 -11.60
C ASP A 366 7.40 2.49 -10.69
N ILE A 367 6.33 3.01 -11.25
CA ILE A 367 5.00 3.05 -10.65
C ILE A 367 4.09 2.14 -11.48
N SER A 368 3.38 1.25 -10.80
CA SER A 368 2.34 0.40 -11.37
C SER A 368 0.97 0.88 -10.92
N TYR A 369 0.00 0.82 -11.85
CA TYR A 369 -1.41 0.99 -11.52
C TYR A 369 -2.24 -0.13 -12.14
N HIS A 370 -3.21 -0.67 -11.38
CA HIS A 370 -4.20 -1.59 -11.91
C HIS A 370 -5.60 -1.32 -11.37
N LEU A 371 -6.59 -1.66 -12.17
CA LEU A 371 -8.00 -1.60 -11.82
C LEU A 371 -8.55 -3.02 -11.87
N ARG A 372 -8.85 -3.60 -10.70
CA ARG A 372 -9.47 -4.92 -10.57
C ARG A 372 -10.98 -4.84 -10.73
N ARG A 373 -11.61 -5.89 -11.29
CA ARG A 373 -13.08 -6.03 -11.21
C ARG A 373 -13.51 -6.40 -9.79
N GLY A 374 -14.64 -5.85 -9.36
CA GLY A 374 -15.31 -6.18 -8.09
C GLY A 374 -15.25 -5.08 -7.05
N GLU A 375 -15.63 -5.46 -5.83
CA GLU A 375 -15.85 -4.59 -4.67
C GLU A 375 -14.54 -4.26 -3.93
N HIS A 376 -14.67 -3.48 -2.84
CA HIS A 376 -13.60 -3.11 -1.91
C HIS A 376 -12.97 -4.32 -1.23
N ASP A 377 -11.91 -4.88 -1.80
CA ASP A 377 -11.23 -6.10 -1.31
C ASP A 377 -9.77 -6.16 -1.76
N LEU A 378 -8.99 -7.06 -1.15
CA LEU A 378 -7.67 -7.49 -1.61
C LEU A 378 -7.74 -8.98 -1.97
N THR A 379 -7.44 -9.29 -3.21
CA THR A 379 -7.66 -10.61 -3.79
C THR A 379 -6.36 -11.26 -4.30
N PRO A 380 -6.35 -12.55 -4.60
CA PRO A 380 -5.22 -13.18 -5.26
C PRO A 380 -4.83 -12.53 -6.59
N TYR A 381 -5.78 -11.89 -7.31
CA TYR A 381 -5.46 -11.13 -8.50
C TYR A 381 -4.51 -9.97 -8.19
N ASP A 382 -4.82 -9.16 -7.18
CA ASP A 382 -3.99 -8.02 -6.78
C ASP A 382 -2.58 -8.48 -6.37
N TRP A 383 -2.51 -9.55 -5.57
CA TRP A 383 -1.24 -10.15 -5.15
C TRP A 383 -0.39 -10.61 -6.34
N ASN A 384 -1.02 -11.23 -7.34
CA ASN A 384 -0.30 -11.65 -8.55
C ASN A 384 0.23 -10.43 -9.33
N VAL A 385 -0.56 -9.37 -9.47
CA VAL A 385 -0.10 -8.13 -10.10
C VAL A 385 1.10 -7.53 -9.37
N TYR A 386 1.10 -7.51 -8.04
CA TYR A 386 2.23 -7.00 -7.25
C TYR A 386 3.48 -7.87 -7.38
N MET A 387 3.33 -9.18 -7.35
CA MET A 387 4.45 -10.11 -7.55
C MET A 387 5.00 -10.07 -8.98
N ASP A 388 4.13 -9.95 -9.99
CA ASP A 388 4.54 -9.79 -11.38
C ASP A 388 5.34 -8.50 -11.59
N PHE A 389 4.94 -7.42 -10.91
CA PHE A 389 5.68 -6.16 -10.95
C PHE A 389 7.06 -6.29 -10.30
N ALA A 390 7.17 -6.94 -9.16
CA ALA A 390 8.45 -7.24 -8.50
C ALA A 390 9.35 -8.12 -9.40
N ASP A 391 8.79 -9.15 -10.04
CA ASP A 391 9.52 -10.02 -10.98
C ASP A 391 10.06 -9.25 -12.18
N ARG A 392 9.28 -8.31 -12.76
CA ARG A 392 9.69 -7.42 -13.85
C ARG A 392 10.88 -6.54 -13.47
N HIS A 393 11.02 -6.21 -12.18
CA HIS A 393 12.13 -5.42 -11.64
C HIS A 393 13.28 -6.27 -11.09
N GLY A 394 13.30 -7.57 -11.44
CA GLY A 394 14.42 -8.46 -11.17
C GLY A 394 14.54 -8.94 -9.72
N TRP A 395 13.47 -8.86 -8.92
CA TRP A 395 13.48 -9.33 -7.54
C TRP A 395 13.71 -10.84 -7.41
N ARG A 396 13.39 -11.58 -8.46
CA ARG A 396 13.73 -13.00 -8.58
C ARG A 396 14.67 -13.20 -9.76
N CYS A 397 15.69 -14.01 -9.58
CA CYS A 397 16.41 -14.54 -10.73
C CYS A 397 15.43 -15.43 -11.51
N ALA A 398 15.23 -15.15 -12.79
CA ALA A 398 14.50 -16.04 -13.68
C ALA A 398 15.03 -17.46 -13.45
N HIS A 399 14.20 -18.35 -12.93
CA HIS A 399 14.50 -19.77 -12.98
C HIS A 399 14.61 -20.10 -14.47
N GLY A 400 15.79 -20.57 -14.88
CA GLY A 400 16.04 -20.94 -16.26
C GLY A 400 14.86 -21.76 -16.77
N GLN A 401 14.19 -21.26 -17.79
CA GLN A 401 13.36 -22.10 -18.63
C GLN A 401 14.27 -23.23 -19.06
N GLY A 402 13.99 -24.44 -18.54
CA GLY A 402 14.68 -25.63 -18.97
C GLY A 402 14.64 -25.63 -20.48
N LYS A 403 15.79 -25.52 -21.11
CA LYS A 403 15.93 -25.93 -22.49
C LYS A 403 15.51 -27.37 -22.51
N GLU A 404 14.32 -27.67 -23.01
CA GLU A 404 14.04 -28.96 -23.60
C GLU A 404 15.09 -29.09 -24.72
N GLU A 405 16.16 -29.84 -24.44
CA GLU A 405 17.03 -30.35 -25.47
C GLU A 405 16.13 -31.27 -26.31
N ALA A 406 15.79 -30.81 -27.51
CA ALA A 406 15.30 -31.70 -28.56
C ALA A 406 16.44 -32.68 -28.86
N GLY A 407 16.34 -33.87 -28.31
CA GLY A 407 17.16 -34.99 -28.69
C GLY A 407 16.79 -35.42 -30.10
N GLU A 408 17.82 -35.50 -30.95
CA GLU A 408 17.82 -36.17 -32.23
C GLU A 408 17.44 -37.67 -32.09
#